data_996c223606dad54892cd4416acd42103
#
_entry.id   996c223606dad54892cd4416acd42103
#
_cell.length_a   1.000
_cell.length_b   1.000
_cell.length_c   1.000
_cell.angle_alpha   90.00
_cell.angle_beta   90.00
_cell.angle_gamma   90.00
#
_symmetry.space_group_name_H-M   'P 1'
#
loop_
_entity.id
_entity.type
_entity.pdbx_description
1 polymer ?
#
loop_
_entity_poly.entity_id
_entity_poly.type
_entity_poly.pdbx_seq_one_letter_code
_entity_poly.pdbx_strand_id
1 'polypeptide(L)'
;MGILDGKRILVAGVTLDSSIGFATAKVAQEQGATVLISNFGRALSITKRIAKRLPTEPPVLELDVTNPEHLAALPDAVREHVDGLDGVVHSIAYGNPETILGGKFLDGPWDDVSQAVHVSAYSLKALAVTCAPLMSRGGSVVGLTFDATVAWPGYDWMGVAKAALESTSRYLARDLGAQGIRCNLVSAGPLKTLAAKAIPGFEKFEEPWLDRAPLGWDPSDLEPTGRTIVGLLSDFFPATTGEIVHVDGGYHAMGA
;
A
#
# COMPACT_ATOMS: atom_id res chain seq x y z
N MET A 1 -17.27 2.33 -19.67
CA MET A 1 -17.51 1.73 -18.35
C MET A 1 -16.17 1.21 -17.86
N GLY A 2 -15.66 1.75 -16.76
CA GLY A 2 -14.38 1.35 -16.20
C GLY A 2 -14.50 0.07 -15.37
N ILE A 3 -13.37 -0.59 -15.08
CA ILE A 3 -13.38 -1.86 -14.31
C ILE A 3 -13.74 -1.69 -12.83
N LEU A 4 -13.77 -0.45 -12.32
CA LEU A 4 -14.20 -0.09 -10.97
C LEU A 4 -15.48 0.76 -10.97
N ASP A 5 -16.26 0.73 -12.05
CA ASP A 5 -17.46 1.55 -12.16
C ASP A 5 -18.44 1.29 -11.00
N GLY A 6 -18.81 2.35 -10.27
CA GLY A 6 -19.67 2.29 -9.08
C GLY A 6 -19.04 1.70 -7.81
N LYS A 7 -17.75 1.36 -7.82
CA LYS A 7 -17.03 0.89 -6.62
C LYS A 7 -16.55 2.04 -5.75
N ARG A 8 -16.47 1.84 -4.45
CA ARG A 8 -16.07 2.79 -3.41
C ARG A 8 -14.76 2.30 -2.79
N ILE A 9 -13.71 3.07 -2.95
CA ILE A 9 -12.34 2.68 -2.59
C ILE A 9 -11.75 3.66 -1.60
N LEU A 10 -11.24 3.14 -0.47
CA LEU A 10 -10.40 3.89 0.45
C LEU A 10 -8.92 3.64 0.13
N VAL A 11 -8.17 4.70 -0.17
CA VAL A 11 -6.71 4.63 -0.32
C VAL A 11 -6.04 5.28 0.89
N ALA A 12 -5.48 4.46 1.78
CA ALA A 12 -4.84 4.92 3.00
C ALA A 12 -3.34 5.17 2.79
N GLY A 13 -2.85 6.34 3.27
CA GLY A 13 -1.43 6.70 3.21
C GLY A 13 -1.03 7.52 1.98
N VAL A 14 -1.91 8.37 1.46
CA VAL A 14 -1.60 9.25 0.32
C VAL A 14 -0.89 10.50 0.81
N THR A 15 0.42 10.65 0.55
CA THR A 15 1.22 11.77 1.05
C THR A 15 1.54 12.81 -0.01
N LEU A 16 2.03 12.39 -1.18
CA LEU A 16 2.41 13.24 -2.31
C LEU A 16 1.81 12.71 -3.61
N ASP A 17 1.78 13.55 -4.66
CA ASP A 17 1.41 13.16 -6.01
C ASP A 17 2.42 12.17 -6.65
N SER A 18 3.63 12.07 -6.11
CA SER A 18 4.64 11.08 -6.43
C SER A 18 4.56 9.81 -5.55
N SER A 19 3.42 9.52 -4.92
CA SER A 19 3.20 8.30 -4.15
C SER A 19 2.40 7.25 -4.93
N ILE A 20 2.66 5.97 -4.65
CA ILE A 20 1.87 4.86 -5.25
C ILE A 20 0.39 5.02 -4.88
N GLY A 21 0.08 5.43 -3.65
CA GLY A 21 -1.30 5.69 -3.23
C GLY A 21 -2.00 6.74 -4.09
N PHE A 22 -1.31 7.83 -4.47
CA PHE A 22 -1.86 8.85 -5.36
C PHE A 22 -2.10 8.30 -6.78
N ALA A 23 -1.12 7.60 -7.35
CA ALA A 23 -1.26 6.97 -8.67
C ALA A 23 -2.43 5.97 -8.67
N THR A 24 -2.57 5.18 -7.59
CA THR A 24 -3.70 4.26 -7.43
C THR A 24 -5.04 4.99 -7.37
N ALA A 25 -5.14 6.07 -6.57
CA ALA A 25 -6.35 6.87 -6.46
C ALA A 25 -6.76 7.47 -7.81
N LYS A 26 -5.77 7.98 -8.57
CA LYS A 26 -5.98 8.53 -9.92
C LYS A 26 -6.54 7.47 -10.86
N VAL A 27 -5.85 6.33 -10.99
CA VAL A 27 -6.28 5.24 -11.89
C VAL A 27 -7.65 4.69 -11.46
N ALA A 28 -7.90 4.55 -10.15
CA ALA A 28 -9.20 4.07 -9.65
C ALA A 28 -10.35 5.01 -10.07
N GLN A 29 -10.18 6.33 -9.98
CA GLN A 29 -11.17 7.30 -10.44
C GLN A 29 -11.34 7.27 -11.97
N GLU A 30 -10.26 7.15 -12.74
CA GLU A 30 -10.29 7.01 -14.19
C GLU A 30 -11.03 5.73 -14.62
N GLN A 31 -11.07 4.72 -13.73
CA GLN A 31 -11.82 3.47 -13.91
C GLN A 31 -13.21 3.47 -13.28
N GLY A 32 -13.71 4.64 -12.87
CA GLY A 32 -15.10 4.83 -12.44
C GLY A 32 -15.35 4.67 -10.94
N ALA A 33 -14.30 4.54 -10.11
CA ALA A 33 -14.48 4.44 -8.68
C ALA A 33 -14.76 5.79 -8.00
N THR A 34 -15.58 5.75 -6.96
CA THR A 34 -15.60 6.80 -5.93
C THR A 34 -14.47 6.52 -4.95
N VAL A 35 -13.54 7.49 -4.82
CA VAL A 35 -12.32 7.31 -4.01
C VAL A 35 -12.38 8.22 -2.78
N LEU A 36 -11.99 7.67 -1.63
CA LEU A 36 -11.62 8.40 -0.42
C LEU A 36 -10.12 8.19 -0.20
N ILE A 37 -9.43 9.20 0.30
CA ILE A 37 -8.01 9.09 0.64
C ILE A 37 -7.79 9.46 2.10
N SER A 38 -6.70 8.98 2.70
CA SER A 38 -6.39 9.32 4.08
C SER A 38 -4.91 9.60 4.32
N ASN A 39 -4.68 10.38 5.37
CA ASN A 39 -3.38 10.63 5.98
C ASN A 39 -3.60 11.23 7.38
N PHE A 40 -2.53 11.60 8.09
CA PHE A 40 -2.63 12.17 9.43
C PHE A 40 -1.59 13.24 9.73
N GLY A 41 -1.79 13.97 10.81
CA GLY A 41 -0.84 14.93 11.34
C GLY A 41 -0.42 15.98 10.31
N ARG A 42 0.90 16.25 10.21
CA ARG A 42 1.44 17.26 9.28
C ARG A 42 1.22 16.92 7.81
N ALA A 43 1.16 15.64 7.47
CA ALA A 43 0.94 15.19 6.10
C ALA A 43 -0.51 15.46 5.63
N LEU A 44 -1.48 15.55 6.53
CA LEU A 44 -2.89 15.76 6.19
C LEU A 44 -3.12 17.03 5.34
N SER A 45 -2.45 18.14 5.69
CA SER A 45 -2.55 19.40 4.93
C SER A 45 -1.96 19.29 3.53
N ILE A 46 -0.89 18.51 3.38
CA ILE A 46 -0.27 18.23 2.08
C ILE A 46 -1.22 17.38 1.26
N THR A 47 -1.78 16.32 1.84
CA THR A 47 -2.75 15.43 1.18
C THR A 47 -3.98 16.19 0.70
N LYS A 48 -4.57 17.09 1.52
CA LYS A 48 -5.67 17.96 1.11
C LYS A 48 -5.33 18.84 -0.09
N ARG A 49 -4.09 19.30 -0.18
CA ARG A 49 -3.64 20.13 -1.32
C ARG A 49 -3.47 19.31 -2.59
N ILE A 50 -2.87 18.12 -2.52
CA ILE A 50 -2.65 17.29 -3.71
C ILE A 50 -3.93 16.55 -4.16
N ALA A 51 -4.91 16.35 -3.27
CA ALA A 51 -6.22 15.79 -3.60
C ALA A 51 -6.88 16.54 -4.77
N LYS A 52 -6.68 17.86 -4.86
CA LYS A 52 -7.16 18.72 -5.94
C LYS A 52 -6.55 18.44 -7.31
N ARG A 53 -5.49 17.62 -7.37
CA ARG A 53 -4.85 17.20 -8.63
C ARG A 53 -5.41 15.89 -9.19
N LEU A 54 -6.23 15.19 -8.40
CA LEU A 54 -6.94 14.01 -8.85
C LEU A 54 -8.08 14.38 -9.82
N PRO A 55 -8.51 13.47 -10.71
CA PRO A 55 -9.60 13.73 -11.66
C PRO A 55 -10.86 14.29 -11.01
N THR A 56 -11.19 13.81 -9.81
CA THR A 56 -12.24 14.35 -8.93
C THR A 56 -11.63 14.53 -7.54
N GLU A 57 -11.83 15.70 -6.91
CA GLU A 57 -11.31 15.95 -5.56
C GLU A 57 -12.00 15.00 -4.56
N PRO A 58 -11.27 14.03 -3.96
CA PRO A 58 -11.87 13.08 -3.03
C PRO A 58 -11.94 13.65 -1.62
N PRO A 59 -12.83 13.14 -0.76
CA PRO A 59 -12.76 13.34 0.68
C PRO A 59 -11.40 12.89 1.24
N VAL A 60 -10.83 13.69 2.15
CA VAL A 60 -9.56 13.40 2.82
C VAL A 60 -9.84 13.15 4.29
N LEU A 61 -9.75 11.88 4.70
CA LEU A 61 -9.98 11.45 6.07
C LEU A 61 -8.70 11.55 6.90
N GLU A 62 -8.82 11.92 8.17
CA GLU A 62 -7.70 11.82 9.11
C GLU A 62 -7.60 10.39 9.63
N LEU A 63 -6.43 9.75 9.40
CA LEU A 63 -6.20 8.38 9.82
C LEU A 63 -4.72 8.17 10.12
N ASP A 64 -4.39 8.04 11.40
CA ASP A 64 -3.17 7.42 11.91
C ASP A 64 -3.49 5.97 12.28
N VAL A 65 -2.91 5.02 11.56
CA VAL A 65 -3.15 3.58 11.78
C VAL A 65 -2.56 3.06 13.09
N THR A 66 -1.78 3.86 13.79
CA THR A 66 -1.26 3.56 15.13
C THR A 66 -2.13 4.13 16.25
N ASN A 67 -3.09 5.00 15.91
CA ASN A 67 -4.00 5.59 16.87
C ASN A 67 -5.33 4.80 16.92
N PRO A 68 -5.63 4.13 18.06
CA PRO A 68 -6.87 3.36 18.19
C PRO A 68 -8.16 4.19 18.04
N GLU A 69 -8.12 5.48 18.42
CA GLU A 69 -9.28 6.37 18.31
C GLU A 69 -9.56 6.70 16.84
N HIS A 70 -8.52 6.95 16.03
CA HIS A 70 -8.67 7.16 14.58
C HIS A 70 -9.24 5.91 13.90
N LEU A 71 -8.75 4.73 14.26
CA LEU A 71 -9.28 3.47 13.71
C LEU A 71 -10.75 3.27 14.12
N ALA A 72 -11.10 3.53 15.39
CA ALA A 72 -12.47 3.40 15.86
C ALA A 72 -13.44 4.38 15.16
N ALA A 73 -12.98 5.60 14.85
CA ALA A 73 -13.80 6.62 14.18
C ALA A 73 -13.91 6.42 12.65
N LEU A 74 -12.99 5.66 12.05
CA LEU A 74 -12.91 5.51 10.60
C LEU A 74 -14.20 5.03 9.92
N PRO A 75 -14.94 4.03 10.46
CA PRO A 75 -16.18 3.59 9.82
C PRO A 75 -17.24 4.70 9.71
N ASP A 76 -17.37 5.53 10.72
CA ASP A 76 -18.35 6.62 10.70
C ASP A 76 -17.88 7.75 9.78
N ALA A 77 -16.59 8.10 9.80
CA ALA A 77 -16.02 9.06 8.86
C ALA A 77 -16.19 8.63 7.39
N VAL A 78 -16.09 7.33 7.09
CA VAL A 78 -16.37 6.79 5.74
C VAL A 78 -17.85 6.96 5.39
N ARG A 79 -18.76 6.66 6.34
CA ARG A 79 -20.23 6.76 6.11
C ARG A 79 -20.71 8.17 5.88
N GLU A 80 -19.98 9.19 6.29
CA GLU A 80 -20.30 10.60 5.94
C GLU A 80 -20.23 10.86 4.44
N HIS A 81 -19.53 10.02 3.67
CA HIS A 81 -19.26 10.23 2.25
C HIS A 81 -19.82 9.13 1.36
N VAL A 82 -19.82 7.88 1.83
CA VAL A 82 -20.31 6.70 1.08
C VAL A 82 -20.98 5.70 2.03
N ASP A 83 -21.92 4.92 1.54
CA ASP A 83 -22.70 3.96 2.34
C ASP A 83 -21.95 2.63 2.65
N GLY A 84 -20.72 2.48 2.18
CA GLY A 84 -19.84 1.32 2.42
C GLY A 84 -18.62 1.35 1.54
N LEU A 85 -17.80 0.30 1.60
CA LEU A 85 -16.59 0.14 0.79
C LEU A 85 -16.64 -1.14 -0.04
N ASP A 86 -16.03 -1.10 -1.21
CA ASP A 86 -15.79 -2.26 -2.07
C ASP A 86 -14.28 -2.60 -2.12
N GLY A 87 -13.43 -1.68 -1.68
CA GLY A 87 -11.99 -1.93 -1.60
C GLY A 87 -11.23 -0.98 -0.68
N VAL A 88 -10.10 -1.48 -0.18
CA VAL A 88 -9.17 -0.72 0.67
C VAL A 88 -7.74 -0.94 0.17
N VAL A 89 -7.00 0.15 0.02
CA VAL A 89 -5.57 0.12 -0.31
C VAL A 89 -4.76 0.57 0.89
N HIS A 90 -3.85 -0.28 1.34
CA HIS A 90 -2.88 0.01 2.37
C HIS A 90 -1.56 0.44 1.72
N SER A 91 -1.35 1.76 1.59
CA SER A 91 -0.13 2.37 1.05
C SER A 91 0.68 3.06 2.16
N ILE A 92 0.95 2.30 3.23
CA ILE A 92 1.54 2.80 4.47
C ILE A 92 2.78 1.99 4.80
N ALA A 93 3.88 2.65 5.11
CA ALA A 93 5.08 2.07 5.70
C ALA A 93 5.87 3.16 6.42
N TYR A 94 6.58 2.77 7.47
CA TYR A 94 7.51 3.63 8.18
C TYR A 94 8.64 2.81 8.80
N GLY A 95 9.85 3.34 8.72
CA GLY A 95 11.03 2.87 9.43
C GLY A 95 11.97 4.03 9.63
N ASN A 96 12.57 4.14 10.81
CA ASN A 96 13.54 5.19 11.11
C ASN A 96 14.84 4.96 10.30
N PRO A 97 15.14 5.81 9.28
CA PRO A 97 16.29 5.59 8.41
C PRO A 97 17.63 5.74 9.12
N GLU A 98 17.64 6.42 10.28
CA GLU A 98 18.86 6.65 11.03
C GLU A 98 19.27 5.50 11.94
N THR A 99 18.36 4.55 12.20
CA THR A 99 18.57 3.50 13.21
C THR A 99 18.36 2.08 12.72
N ILE A 100 17.47 1.86 11.72
CA ILE A 100 17.06 0.51 11.31
C ILE A 100 17.18 0.24 9.80
N LEU A 101 17.77 1.19 9.04
CA LEU A 101 18.03 1.08 7.60
C LEU A 101 19.49 1.43 7.28
N GLY A 102 19.95 1.13 6.07
CA GLY A 102 21.28 1.54 5.60
C GLY A 102 22.44 0.74 6.19
N GLY A 103 22.24 -0.56 6.46
CA GLY A 103 23.26 -1.45 7.03
C GLY A 103 23.27 -1.50 8.56
N LYS A 104 22.16 -1.12 9.20
CA LYS A 104 22.03 -1.06 10.67
C LYS A 104 21.22 -2.21 11.27
N PHE A 105 21.19 -3.34 10.57
CA PHE A 105 20.39 -4.49 10.99
C PHE A 105 20.75 -4.99 12.40
N LEU A 106 22.05 -5.09 12.73
CA LEU A 106 22.51 -5.62 14.01
C LEU A 106 22.39 -4.64 15.18
N ASP A 107 22.30 -3.33 14.89
CA ASP A 107 22.33 -2.25 15.89
C ASP A 107 20.95 -1.60 16.10
N GLY A 108 19.92 -2.02 15.35
CA GLY A 108 18.59 -1.44 15.40
C GLY A 108 17.93 -1.56 16.78
N PRO A 109 17.56 -0.44 17.44
CA PRO A 109 16.91 -0.48 18.74
C PRO A 109 15.48 -1.02 18.61
N TRP A 110 15.05 -1.78 19.64
CA TRP A 110 13.76 -2.44 19.63
C TRP A 110 12.57 -1.48 19.42
N ASP A 111 12.63 -0.29 19.99
CA ASP A 111 11.54 0.69 19.87
C ASP A 111 11.30 1.08 18.41
N ASP A 112 12.36 1.34 17.64
CA ASP A 112 12.25 1.67 16.21
C ASP A 112 11.85 0.44 15.38
N VAL A 113 12.36 -0.75 15.72
CA VAL A 113 11.97 -2.02 15.07
C VAL A 113 10.50 -2.30 15.30
N SER A 114 10.04 -2.20 16.55
CA SER A 114 8.63 -2.45 16.89
C SER A 114 7.69 -1.45 16.21
N GLN A 115 8.08 -0.18 16.12
CA GLN A 115 7.34 0.83 15.37
C GLN A 115 7.28 0.49 13.88
N ALA A 116 8.38 0.06 13.26
CA ALA A 116 8.40 -0.34 11.85
C ALA A 116 7.46 -1.51 11.59
N VAL A 117 7.47 -2.54 12.43
CA VAL A 117 6.54 -3.68 12.33
C VAL A 117 5.10 -3.25 12.55
N HIS A 118 4.83 -2.40 13.55
CA HIS A 118 3.49 -1.88 13.84
C HIS A 118 2.92 -1.11 12.64
N VAL A 119 3.69 -0.12 12.13
CA VAL A 119 3.23 0.76 11.05
C VAL A 119 3.21 0.06 9.70
N SER A 120 4.17 -0.84 9.42
CA SER A 120 4.33 -1.40 8.07
C SER A 120 3.71 -2.79 7.88
N ALA A 121 3.36 -3.49 8.97
CA ALA A 121 2.77 -4.84 8.91
C ALA A 121 1.45 -4.95 9.66
N TYR A 122 1.46 -4.70 10.98
CA TYR A 122 0.26 -4.87 11.83
C TYR A 122 -0.88 -3.93 11.39
N SER A 123 -0.56 -2.74 10.92
CA SER A 123 -1.53 -1.75 10.44
C SER A 123 -2.38 -2.26 9.27
N LEU A 124 -1.89 -3.17 8.42
CA LEU A 124 -2.70 -3.83 7.39
C LEU A 124 -3.87 -4.59 8.04
N LYS A 125 -3.58 -5.38 9.07
CA LYS A 125 -4.62 -6.09 9.83
C LYS A 125 -5.57 -5.12 10.52
N ALA A 126 -5.05 -4.09 11.17
CA ALA A 126 -5.89 -3.10 11.85
C ALA A 126 -6.86 -2.42 10.88
N LEU A 127 -6.35 -1.94 9.75
CA LEU A 127 -7.15 -1.29 8.71
C LEU A 127 -8.18 -2.25 8.09
N ALA A 128 -7.78 -3.46 7.72
CA ALA A 128 -8.67 -4.45 7.12
C ALA A 128 -9.83 -4.83 8.04
N VAL A 129 -9.54 -5.09 9.32
CA VAL A 129 -10.57 -5.45 10.32
C VAL A 129 -11.51 -4.27 10.59
N THR A 130 -11.00 -3.05 10.67
CA THR A 130 -11.81 -1.83 10.85
C THR A 130 -12.74 -1.59 9.66
N CYS A 131 -12.28 -1.86 8.44
CA CYS A 131 -13.07 -1.64 7.23
C CYS A 131 -13.99 -2.82 6.85
N ALA A 132 -13.75 -4.04 7.34
CA ALA A 132 -14.56 -5.22 7.00
C ALA A 132 -16.06 -5.03 7.19
N PRO A 133 -16.56 -4.39 8.28
CA PRO A 133 -18.00 -4.13 8.44
C PRO A 133 -18.62 -3.19 7.39
N LEU A 134 -17.78 -2.43 6.67
CA LEU A 134 -18.20 -1.56 5.56
C LEU A 134 -18.27 -2.31 4.22
N MET A 135 -17.76 -3.55 4.16
CA MET A 135 -17.67 -4.39 2.98
C MET A 135 -18.75 -5.49 2.98
N SER A 136 -20.01 -5.11 3.21
CA SER A 136 -21.13 -6.05 3.41
C SER A 136 -21.41 -6.98 2.20
N ARG A 137 -20.89 -6.65 1.03
CA ARG A 137 -21.01 -7.45 -0.21
C ARG A 137 -19.70 -8.15 -0.59
N GLY A 138 -18.76 -8.29 0.35
CA GLY A 138 -17.39 -8.65 0.06
C GLY A 138 -16.58 -7.45 -0.43
N GLY A 139 -15.33 -7.69 -0.81
CA GLY A 139 -14.45 -6.61 -1.27
C GLY A 139 -13.01 -7.06 -1.46
N SER A 140 -12.12 -6.09 -1.63
CA SER A 140 -10.70 -6.35 -1.83
C SER A 140 -9.83 -5.43 -0.98
N VAL A 141 -8.90 -6.03 -0.22
CA VAL A 141 -7.83 -5.33 0.48
C VAL A 141 -6.54 -5.53 -0.30
N VAL A 142 -5.86 -4.46 -0.66
CA VAL A 142 -4.57 -4.53 -1.36
C VAL A 142 -3.52 -3.75 -0.58
N GLY A 143 -2.44 -4.42 -0.20
CA GLY A 143 -1.29 -3.79 0.44
C GLY A 143 -0.09 -3.70 -0.49
N LEU A 144 0.92 -2.91 -0.09
CA LEU A 144 2.17 -2.71 -0.83
C LEU A 144 3.34 -3.35 -0.08
N THR A 145 4.00 -4.29 -0.72
CA THR A 145 5.25 -4.89 -0.23
C THR A 145 6.43 -4.54 -1.14
N PHE A 146 7.62 -4.86 -0.68
CA PHE A 146 8.81 -5.01 -1.48
C PHE A 146 9.30 -6.43 -1.20
N ASP A 147 9.62 -7.22 -2.22
CA ASP A 147 9.88 -8.65 -2.11
C ASP A 147 10.75 -8.99 -0.88
N ALA A 148 10.17 -9.72 0.06
CA ALA A 148 10.83 -10.09 1.31
C ALA A 148 11.35 -11.54 1.30
N THR A 149 11.46 -12.17 0.14
CA THR A 149 12.01 -13.52 -0.03
C THR A 149 13.53 -13.54 0.09
N VAL A 150 14.17 -12.39 -0.07
CA VAL A 150 15.63 -12.21 0.01
C VAL A 150 16.00 -11.01 0.88
N ALA A 151 17.25 -10.97 1.34
CA ALA A 151 17.80 -9.83 2.09
C ALA A 151 18.34 -8.78 1.12
N TRP A 152 17.66 -7.65 1.05
CA TRP A 152 18.08 -6.51 0.22
C TRP A 152 19.13 -5.66 0.93
N PRO A 153 20.23 -5.27 0.28
CA PRO A 153 21.26 -4.43 0.88
C PRO A 153 20.70 -3.11 1.43
N GLY A 154 20.90 -2.85 2.72
CA GLY A 154 20.44 -1.60 3.37
C GLY A 154 18.95 -1.48 3.63
N TYR A 155 18.14 -2.50 3.31
CA TYR A 155 16.72 -2.52 3.63
C TYR A 155 16.43 -3.03 5.04
N ASP A 156 17.31 -3.87 5.58
CA ASP A 156 17.45 -4.27 6.98
C ASP A 156 16.10 -4.65 7.66
N TRP A 157 15.75 -3.95 8.74
CA TRP A 157 14.51 -4.24 9.48
C TRP A 157 13.23 -3.93 8.72
N MET A 158 13.28 -3.10 7.68
CA MET A 158 12.12 -2.94 6.80
C MET A 158 11.86 -4.23 6.00
N GLY A 159 12.89 -4.98 5.60
CA GLY A 159 12.72 -6.31 4.99
C GLY A 159 11.98 -7.28 5.92
N VAL A 160 12.35 -7.30 7.20
CA VAL A 160 11.63 -8.10 8.22
C VAL A 160 10.18 -7.64 8.38
N ALA A 161 9.93 -6.32 8.42
CA ALA A 161 8.58 -5.77 8.49
C ALA A 161 7.75 -6.15 7.24
N LYS A 162 8.37 -6.18 6.05
CA LYS A 162 7.69 -6.63 4.82
C LYS A 162 7.39 -8.14 4.83
N ALA A 163 8.30 -8.97 5.34
CA ALA A 163 8.02 -10.40 5.55
C ALA A 163 6.83 -10.61 6.52
N ALA A 164 6.77 -9.81 7.60
CA ALA A 164 5.63 -9.81 8.51
C ALA A 164 4.33 -9.36 7.82
N LEU A 165 4.38 -8.32 6.97
CA LEU A 165 3.24 -7.86 6.16
C LEU A 165 2.74 -8.97 5.22
N GLU A 166 3.64 -9.65 4.53
CA GLU A 166 3.32 -10.76 3.61
C GLU A 166 2.67 -11.92 4.35
N SER A 167 3.17 -12.27 5.53
CA SER A 167 2.51 -13.27 6.38
C SER A 167 1.14 -12.79 6.86
N THR A 168 1.02 -11.53 7.29
CA THR A 168 -0.24 -10.93 7.74
C THR A 168 -1.31 -10.99 6.64
N SER A 169 -0.96 -10.70 5.39
CA SER A 169 -1.91 -10.77 4.27
C SER A 169 -2.49 -12.16 4.05
N ARG A 170 -1.69 -13.22 4.22
CA ARG A 170 -2.15 -14.62 4.12
C ARG A 170 -3.13 -14.99 5.22
N TYR A 171 -2.89 -14.56 6.45
CA TYR A 171 -3.84 -14.76 7.55
C TYR A 171 -5.13 -13.98 7.37
N LEU A 172 -5.06 -12.74 6.87
CA LEU A 172 -6.25 -11.96 6.53
C LEU A 172 -7.07 -12.62 5.40
N ALA A 173 -6.40 -13.13 4.36
CA ALA A 173 -7.06 -13.88 3.29
C ALA A 173 -7.83 -15.09 3.82
N ARG A 174 -7.23 -15.85 4.76
CA ARG A 174 -7.87 -16.98 5.43
C ARG A 174 -9.09 -16.55 6.25
N ASP A 175 -8.94 -15.51 7.07
CA ASP A 175 -9.94 -15.18 8.11
C ASP A 175 -11.09 -14.31 7.55
N LEU A 176 -10.83 -13.49 6.52
CA LEU A 176 -11.84 -12.64 5.89
C LEU A 176 -12.49 -13.29 4.65
N GLY A 177 -11.91 -14.38 4.15
CA GLY A 177 -12.40 -15.07 2.93
C GLY A 177 -13.83 -15.53 3.03
N ALA A 178 -14.28 -16.01 4.19
CA ALA A 178 -15.68 -16.41 4.41
C ALA A 178 -16.69 -15.23 4.28
N GLN A 179 -16.20 -13.98 4.40
CA GLN A 179 -16.98 -12.76 4.19
C GLN A 179 -16.91 -12.26 2.73
N GLY A 180 -16.26 -13.02 1.83
CA GLY A 180 -16.03 -12.61 0.44
C GLY A 180 -14.99 -11.47 0.30
N ILE A 181 -14.18 -11.23 1.33
CA ILE A 181 -13.13 -10.19 1.30
C ILE A 181 -11.80 -10.85 0.92
N ARG A 182 -11.24 -10.42 -0.20
CA ARG A 182 -9.92 -10.84 -0.68
C ARG A 182 -8.84 -9.94 -0.07
N CYS A 183 -7.66 -10.52 0.21
CA CYS A 183 -6.51 -9.75 0.66
C CYS A 183 -5.28 -10.16 -0.15
N ASN A 184 -4.72 -9.24 -0.92
CA ASN A 184 -3.54 -9.46 -1.76
C ASN A 184 -2.52 -8.34 -1.57
N LEU A 185 -1.28 -8.61 -1.99
CA LEU A 185 -0.23 -7.62 -1.99
C LEU A 185 0.29 -7.37 -3.42
N VAL A 186 0.80 -6.17 -3.62
CA VAL A 186 1.59 -5.81 -4.81
C VAL A 186 3.03 -5.58 -4.37
N SER A 187 3.96 -6.32 -4.96
CA SER A 187 5.40 -6.12 -4.82
C SER A 187 5.89 -5.31 -6.02
N ALA A 188 6.09 -4.01 -5.80
CA ALA A 188 6.59 -3.11 -6.82
C ALA A 188 8.12 -3.14 -6.87
N GLY A 189 8.71 -3.00 -8.05
CA GLY A 189 10.12 -2.65 -8.20
C GLY A 189 10.44 -1.29 -7.56
N PRO A 190 11.72 -0.87 -7.53
CA PRO A 190 12.10 0.41 -6.93
C PRO A 190 11.41 1.58 -7.63
N LEU A 191 10.68 2.40 -6.86
CA LEU A 191 9.99 3.59 -7.34
C LEU A 191 10.45 4.83 -6.56
N LYS A 192 10.68 5.94 -7.25
CA LYS A 192 11.20 7.22 -6.71
C LYS A 192 10.16 7.96 -5.86
N THR A 193 9.62 7.29 -4.86
CA THR A 193 8.69 7.86 -3.89
C THR A 193 9.42 8.59 -2.76
N LEU A 194 8.69 9.37 -1.97
CA LEU A 194 9.25 10.00 -0.76
C LEU A 194 9.78 8.94 0.23
N ALA A 195 9.05 7.86 0.42
CA ALA A 195 9.46 6.76 1.31
C ALA A 195 10.75 6.09 0.81
N ALA A 196 10.87 5.84 -0.48
CA ALA A 196 12.07 5.26 -1.08
C ALA A 196 13.30 6.15 -0.92
N LYS A 197 13.14 7.46 -1.12
CA LYS A 197 14.24 8.44 -0.92
C LYS A 197 14.76 8.53 0.51
N ALA A 198 13.99 8.07 1.49
CA ALA A 198 14.43 8.00 2.87
C ALA A 198 15.33 6.78 3.16
N ILE A 199 15.43 5.81 2.25
CA ILE A 199 16.28 4.62 2.39
C ILE A 199 17.70 5.02 1.99
N PRO A 200 18.70 4.90 2.88
CA PRO A 200 20.09 5.21 2.55
C PRO A 200 20.60 4.30 1.42
N GLY A 201 21.14 4.90 0.37
CA GLY A 201 21.67 4.16 -0.79
C GLY A 201 20.59 3.59 -1.71
N PHE A 202 19.41 4.20 -1.75
CA PHE A 202 18.29 3.76 -2.60
C PHE A 202 18.68 3.62 -4.08
N GLU A 203 19.61 4.43 -4.58
CA GLU A 203 20.09 4.37 -5.97
C GLU A 203 20.64 2.97 -6.32
N LYS A 204 21.24 2.29 -5.34
CA LYS A 204 21.75 0.92 -5.53
C LYS A 204 20.66 -0.13 -5.77
N PHE A 205 19.42 0.18 -5.40
CA PHE A 205 18.27 -0.66 -5.72
C PHE A 205 17.79 -0.46 -7.16
N GLU A 206 17.96 0.72 -7.74
CA GLU A 206 17.51 1.01 -9.09
C GLU A 206 18.37 0.33 -10.16
N GLU A 207 19.69 0.36 -9.99
CA GLU A 207 20.65 -0.13 -10.98
C GLU A 207 20.37 -1.56 -11.47
N PRO A 208 20.15 -2.58 -10.62
CA PRO A 208 19.85 -3.92 -11.06
C PRO A 208 18.56 -4.04 -11.88
N TRP A 209 17.54 -3.24 -11.59
CA TRP A 209 16.29 -3.24 -12.35
C TRP A 209 16.44 -2.63 -13.74
N LEU A 210 17.23 -1.57 -13.87
CA LEU A 210 17.52 -0.94 -15.16
C LEU A 210 18.24 -1.91 -16.11
N ASP A 211 19.09 -2.77 -15.59
CA ASP A 211 19.89 -3.71 -16.37
C ASP A 211 19.17 -5.05 -16.64
N ARG A 212 18.40 -5.56 -15.66
CA ARG A 212 17.95 -6.96 -15.65
C ARG A 212 16.45 -7.15 -15.79
N ALA A 213 15.63 -6.13 -15.68
CA ALA A 213 14.18 -6.27 -15.86
C ALA A 213 13.83 -6.51 -17.34
N PRO A 214 13.25 -7.66 -17.74
CA PRO A 214 13.02 -8.00 -19.15
C PRO A 214 12.13 -7.02 -19.92
N LEU A 215 11.17 -6.37 -19.21
CA LEU A 215 10.31 -5.36 -19.79
C LEU A 215 10.90 -3.94 -19.68
N GLY A 216 12.12 -3.82 -19.15
CA GLY A 216 12.63 -2.55 -18.65
C GLY A 216 11.93 -2.10 -17.39
N TRP A 217 12.48 -1.08 -16.73
CA TRP A 217 11.88 -0.49 -15.53
C TRP A 217 12.11 1.01 -15.49
N ASP A 218 11.04 1.79 -15.38
CA ASP A 218 11.14 3.23 -15.10
C ASP A 218 10.76 3.49 -13.63
N PRO A 219 11.74 3.82 -12.76
CA PRO A 219 11.48 4.06 -11.35
C PRO A 219 10.66 5.35 -11.08
N SER A 220 10.42 6.17 -12.10
CA SER A 220 9.57 7.37 -11.99
C SER A 220 8.12 7.13 -12.43
N ASP A 221 7.83 6.02 -13.12
CA ASP A 221 6.49 5.67 -13.56
C ASP A 221 5.76 4.81 -12.50
N LEU A 222 4.82 5.43 -11.81
CA LEU A 222 4.00 4.80 -10.78
C LEU A 222 2.73 4.13 -11.35
N GLU A 223 2.40 4.42 -12.60
CA GLU A 223 1.11 4.01 -13.19
C GLU A 223 0.97 2.49 -13.34
N PRO A 224 1.97 1.71 -13.76
CA PRO A 224 1.87 0.25 -13.82
C PRO A 224 1.49 -0.38 -12.49
N THR A 225 2.08 0.11 -11.39
CA THR A 225 1.76 -0.34 -10.03
C THR A 225 0.31 0.04 -9.67
N GLY A 226 -0.10 1.28 -9.93
CA GLY A 226 -1.48 1.73 -9.70
C GLY A 226 -2.50 0.91 -10.49
N ARG A 227 -2.23 0.60 -11.75
CA ARG A 227 -3.09 -0.24 -12.60
C ARG A 227 -3.23 -1.67 -12.07
N THR A 228 -2.14 -2.27 -11.59
CA THR A 228 -2.19 -3.62 -11.00
C THR A 228 -3.02 -3.63 -9.71
N ILE A 229 -2.85 -2.63 -8.84
CA ILE A 229 -3.68 -2.49 -7.63
C ILE A 229 -5.16 -2.37 -8.02
N VAL A 230 -5.49 -1.52 -8.99
CA VAL A 230 -6.85 -1.33 -9.50
C VAL A 230 -7.42 -2.62 -10.09
N GLY A 231 -6.61 -3.40 -10.80
CA GLY A 231 -6.99 -4.74 -11.28
C GLY A 231 -7.38 -5.66 -10.13
N LEU A 232 -6.57 -5.73 -9.06
CA LEU A 232 -6.85 -6.55 -7.87
C LEU A 232 -8.07 -6.06 -7.06
N LEU A 233 -8.40 -4.77 -7.12
CA LEU A 233 -9.61 -4.21 -6.51
C LEU A 233 -10.87 -4.57 -7.31
N SER A 234 -10.73 -4.85 -8.61
CA SER A 234 -11.83 -5.16 -9.51
C SER A 234 -12.38 -6.59 -9.32
N ASP A 235 -13.46 -6.89 -10.03
CA ASP A 235 -14.06 -8.22 -10.08
C ASP A 235 -13.36 -9.18 -11.07
N PHE A 236 -12.25 -8.75 -11.71
CA PHE A 236 -11.48 -9.62 -12.62
C PHE A 236 -10.68 -10.71 -11.91
N PHE A 237 -10.46 -10.58 -10.62
CA PHE A 237 -9.71 -11.54 -9.81
C PHE A 237 -10.58 -12.15 -8.69
N PRO A 238 -11.74 -12.77 -9.00
CA PRO A 238 -12.73 -13.17 -7.99
C PRO A 238 -12.25 -14.31 -7.08
N ALA A 239 -11.26 -15.09 -7.53
CA ALA A 239 -10.72 -16.26 -6.82
C ALA A 239 -9.24 -16.07 -6.41
N THR A 240 -8.73 -14.82 -6.39
CA THR A 240 -7.34 -14.51 -6.04
C THR A 240 -7.29 -13.83 -4.67
N THR A 241 -6.72 -14.52 -3.68
CA THR A 241 -6.51 -14.01 -2.31
C THR A 241 -5.28 -14.64 -1.67
N GLY A 242 -4.57 -13.90 -0.82
CA GLY A 242 -3.31 -14.34 -0.20
C GLY A 242 -2.12 -14.28 -1.13
N GLU A 243 -2.26 -13.67 -2.30
CA GLU A 243 -1.25 -13.61 -3.37
C GLU A 243 -0.39 -12.35 -3.26
N ILE A 244 0.84 -12.46 -3.78
CA ILE A 244 1.78 -11.36 -3.98
C ILE A 244 2.03 -11.20 -5.47
N VAL A 245 1.52 -10.12 -6.05
CA VAL A 245 1.67 -9.83 -7.48
C VAL A 245 2.86 -8.90 -7.70
N HIS A 246 3.86 -9.37 -8.44
CA HIS A 246 5.03 -8.56 -8.78
C HIS A 246 4.72 -7.57 -9.91
N VAL A 247 5.17 -6.34 -9.71
CA VAL A 247 5.15 -5.25 -10.71
C VAL A 247 6.53 -4.62 -10.72
N ASP A 248 7.46 -5.26 -11.41
CA ASP A 248 8.89 -4.98 -11.33
C ASP A 248 9.62 -5.20 -12.67
N GLY A 249 8.86 -5.19 -13.77
CA GLY A 249 9.37 -5.46 -15.10
C GLY A 249 9.84 -6.91 -15.33
N GLY A 250 9.52 -7.83 -14.41
CA GLY A 250 9.91 -9.23 -14.44
C GLY A 250 11.27 -9.51 -13.78
N TYR A 251 11.85 -8.54 -13.09
CA TYR A 251 13.13 -8.67 -12.40
C TYR A 251 13.17 -9.88 -11.45
N HIS A 252 12.13 -10.07 -10.63
CA HIS A 252 12.05 -11.16 -9.64
C HIS A 252 12.20 -12.56 -10.26
N ALA A 253 11.88 -12.74 -11.54
CA ALA A 253 11.95 -14.01 -12.24
C ALA A 253 13.34 -14.29 -12.87
N MET A 254 14.25 -13.31 -12.83
CA MET A 254 15.58 -13.43 -13.41
C MET A 254 16.56 -14.04 -12.41
N GLY A 255 17.26 -15.07 -12.84
CA GLY A 255 18.39 -15.66 -12.10
C GLY A 255 19.56 -14.68 -11.96
N ALA A 256 20.52 -15.02 -11.09
CA ALA A 256 21.74 -14.23 -10.88
C ALA A 256 22.67 -14.27 -12.09
#